data_494e9a860d80e8c26f256f8796b4d8a4
#
_entry.id   494e9a860d80e8c26f256f8796b4d8a4
#
_cell.length_a   1.000
_cell.length_b   1.000
_cell.length_c   1.000
_cell.angle_alpha   90.00
_cell.angle_beta   90.00
_cell.angle_gamma   90.00
#
_symmetry.space_group_name_H-M   'P 1'
#
loop_
_entity.id
_entity.type
_entity.pdbx_description
1 polymer ?
#
loop_
_entity_poly.entity_id
_entity_poly.type
_entity_poly.pdbx_seq_one_letter_code
_entity_poly.pdbx_strand_id
1 'polypeptide(L)'
;VFAPTDAAFTAFLKTTPYATINDVPKDVLKQILLNHVVSGTAKSTDLQTGYIKTLAKGGASTTNTLSMYVDLTSGVKLNGVAKVTTADVMASNGIIHVVDAVIGLPTIVTHATANPNFSTLATLLTTQNLISTLSSSATPSPFTVFAPLNSAFDTATTSLYGGLTSTQKTAVLTYHVIGGANVLSIGIPA
;
A
#
# COMPACT_ATOMS: atom_id res chain seq x y z
N VAL A 1 -11.42 -11.83 7.38
CA VAL A 1 -11.82 -10.41 7.31
C VAL A 1 -11.06 -9.64 8.37
N PHE A 2 -10.48 -8.49 8.01
CA PHE A 2 -9.93 -7.52 8.95
C PHE A 2 -11.01 -6.47 9.22
N ALA A 3 -11.64 -6.50 10.40
CA ALA A 3 -12.82 -5.68 10.73
C ALA A 3 -12.42 -4.43 11.52
N PRO A 4 -12.50 -3.22 10.94
CA PRO A 4 -12.28 -1.98 11.66
C PRO A 4 -13.37 -1.74 12.71
N THR A 5 -12.99 -1.14 13.84
CA THR A 5 -13.95 -0.69 14.87
C THR A 5 -14.68 0.59 14.41
N ASP A 6 -15.77 0.94 15.09
CA ASP A 6 -16.49 2.21 14.85
C ASP A 6 -15.56 3.43 15.06
N ALA A 7 -14.69 3.35 16.06
CA ALA A 7 -13.68 4.38 16.31
C ALA A 7 -12.70 4.52 15.11
N ALA A 8 -12.31 3.39 14.49
CA ALA A 8 -11.48 3.39 13.29
C ALA A 8 -12.16 4.07 12.10
N PHE A 9 -13.46 3.81 11.88
CA PHE A 9 -14.25 4.50 10.85
C PHE A 9 -14.39 5.99 11.14
N THR A 10 -14.65 6.36 12.39
CA THR A 10 -14.72 7.78 12.80
C THR A 10 -13.39 8.49 12.53
N ALA A 11 -12.28 7.86 12.84
CA ALA A 11 -10.94 8.42 12.58
C ALA A 11 -10.67 8.53 11.07
N PHE A 12 -11.04 7.50 10.30
CA PHE A 12 -10.88 7.49 8.85
C PHE A 12 -11.66 8.63 8.18
N LEU A 13 -12.92 8.84 8.53
CA LEU A 13 -13.75 9.91 7.96
C LEU A 13 -13.12 11.30 8.15
N LYS A 14 -12.45 11.56 9.28
CA LYS A 14 -11.72 12.82 9.52
C LYS A 14 -10.57 13.09 8.52
N THR A 15 -10.07 12.07 7.85
CA THR A 15 -9.01 12.17 6.83
C THR A 15 -9.56 12.32 5.41
N THR A 16 -10.88 12.32 5.26
CA THR A 16 -11.59 12.40 3.98
C THR A 16 -12.44 13.66 3.91
N PRO A 17 -12.92 14.07 2.73
CA PRO A 17 -13.87 15.19 2.60
C PRO A 17 -15.30 14.82 3.03
N TYR A 18 -15.56 13.59 3.50
CA TYR A 18 -16.90 13.09 3.82
C TYR A 18 -17.21 13.24 5.31
N ALA A 19 -18.37 13.80 5.64
CA ALA A 19 -18.79 13.98 7.03
C ALA A 19 -19.25 12.66 7.67
N THR A 20 -19.90 11.81 6.89
CA THR A 20 -20.42 10.52 7.35
C THR A 20 -20.09 9.41 6.36
N ILE A 21 -20.23 8.15 6.79
CA ILE A 21 -20.01 6.99 5.92
C ILE A 21 -20.99 6.95 4.74
N ASN A 22 -22.19 7.53 4.89
CA ASN A 22 -23.21 7.58 3.84
C ASN A 22 -22.86 8.58 2.74
N ASP A 23 -21.98 9.54 3.01
CA ASP A 23 -21.51 10.52 2.03
C ASP A 23 -20.40 9.95 1.13
N VAL A 24 -19.78 8.84 1.54
CA VAL A 24 -18.76 8.16 0.74
C VAL A 24 -19.41 7.53 -0.49
N PRO A 25 -18.93 7.81 -1.72
CA PRO A 25 -19.46 7.17 -2.92
C PRO A 25 -19.46 5.64 -2.77
N LYS A 26 -20.59 5.01 -3.11
CA LYS A 26 -20.80 3.56 -2.86
C LYS A 26 -19.72 2.68 -3.47
N ASP A 27 -19.22 3.02 -4.67
CA ASP A 27 -18.17 2.24 -5.31
C ASP A 27 -16.82 2.37 -4.59
N VAL A 28 -16.51 3.57 -4.06
CA VAL A 28 -15.31 3.79 -3.24
C VAL A 28 -15.42 3.03 -1.93
N LEU A 29 -16.54 3.15 -1.23
CA LEU A 29 -16.79 2.42 0.02
C LEU A 29 -16.72 0.91 -0.19
N LYS A 30 -17.33 0.40 -1.26
CA LYS A 30 -17.25 -1.02 -1.64
C LYS A 30 -15.81 -1.48 -1.80
N GLN A 31 -14.96 -0.74 -2.50
CA GLN A 31 -13.56 -1.11 -2.67
C GLN A 31 -12.78 -1.05 -1.36
N ILE A 32 -13.03 -0.04 -0.50
CA ILE A 32 -12.44 0.03 0.83
C ILE A 32 -12.81 -1.21 1.65
N LEU A 33 -14.09 -1.58 1.69
CA LEU A 33 -14.55 -2.76 2.42
C LEU A 33 -13.95 -4.06 1.86
N LEU A 34 -13.88 -4.21 0.53
CA LEU A 34 -13.23 -5.35 -0.13
C LEU A 34 -11.72 -5.41 0.15
N ASN A 35 -11.08 -4.26 0.41
CA ASN A 35 -9.67 -4.22 0.79
C ASN A 35 -9.41 -4.79 2.20
N HIS A 36 -10.43 -4.93 3.03
CA HIS A 36 -10.37 -5.60 4.32
C HIS A 36 -10.64 -7.11 4.24
N VAL A 37 -10.92 -7.63 3.04
CA VAL A 37 -11.28 -9.04 2.86
C VAL A 37 -10.19 -9.75 2.06
N VAL A 38 -9.73 -10.87 2.61
CA VAL A 38 -8.79 -11.80 1.98
C VAL A 38 -9.53 -13.11 1.73
N SER A 39 -9.33 -13.72 0.57
CA SER A 39 -9.92 -15.01 0.24
C SER A 39 -9.25 -16.14 1.04
N GLY A 40 -10.04 -17.12 1.44
CA GLY A 40 -9.58 -18.23 2.26
C GLY A 40 -9.60 -17.92 3.76
N THR A 41 -9.12 -18.88 4.54
CA THR A 41 -9.06 -18.79 6.00
C THR A 41 -7.62 -18.50 6.41
N ALA A 42 -7.34 -17.29 6.84
CA ALA A 42 -6.02 -16.88 7.31
C ALA A 42 -6.07 -16.66 8.84
N LYS A 43 -5.59 -17.62 9.62
CA LYS A 43 -5.38 -17.46 11.06
C LYS A 43 -4.21 -16.52 11.31
N SER A 44 -4.16 -15.92 12.50
CA SER A 44 -3.03 -15.05 12.87
C SER A 44 -1.70 -15.80 12.84
N THR A 45 -1.70 -17.10 13.13
CA THR A 45 -0.54 -18.00 13.05
C THR A 45 -0.08 -18.33 11.63
N ASP A 46 -0.97 -18.17 10.64
CA ASP A 46 -0.68 -18.50 9.24
C ASP A 46 -0.18 -17.27 8.46
N LEU A 47 -0.32 -16.08 9.06
CA LEU A 47 0.16 -14.84 8.46
C LEU A 47 1.70 -14.81 8.45
N GLN A 48 2.26 -14.29 7.38
CA GLN A 48 3.70 -14.06 7.23
C GLN A 48 3.95 -12.60 6.84
N THR A 49 5.11 -12.07 7.21
CA THR A 49 5.53 -10.75 6.73
C THR A 49 5.68 -10.79 5.21
N GLY A 50 4.96 -9.92 4.52
CA GLY A 50 4.92 -9.89 3.06
C GLY A 50 3.60 -9.38 2.49
N TYR A 51 3.36 -9.66 1.23
CA TYR A 51 2.15 -9.19 0.53
C TYR A 51 1.11 -10.30 0.38
N ILE A 52 -0.13 -10.00 0.75
CA ILE A 52 -1.30 -10.83 0.52
C ILE A 52 -2.28 -10.14 -0.42
N LYS A 53 -3.09 -10.90 -1.15
CA LYS A 53 -4.11 -10.33 -2.05
C LYS A 53 -5.41 -10.09 -1.31
N THR A 54 -5.96 -8.89 -1.47
CA THR A 54 -7.32 -8.56 -1.00
C THR A 54 -8.35 -8.83 -2.10
N LEU A 55 -9.62 -8.64 -1.81
CA LEU A 55 -10.68 -8.70 -2.81
C LEU A 55 -10.92 -7.36 -3.52
N ALA A 56 -10.29 -6.27 -3.07
CA ALA A 56 -10.43 -4.95 -3.69
C ALA A 56 -9.69 -4.89 -5.03
N LYS A 57 -10.22 -4.06 -5.93
CA LYS A 57 -9.57 -3.68 -7.18
C LYS A 57 -9.31 -2.17 -7.16
N GLY A 58 -8.18 -1.76 -7.68
CA GLY A 58 -7.87 -0.34 -7.86
C GLY A 58 -8.21 0.14 -9.27
N GLY A 59 -8.07 1.44 -9.49
CA GLY A 59 -8.24 2.03 -10.83
C GLY A 59 -7.21 1.57 -11.85
N ALA A 60 -6.08 1.00 -11.40
CA ALA A 60 -5.01 0.53 -12.28
C ALA A 60 -5.31 -0.81 -13.01
N SER A 61 -6.30 -1.58 -12.53
CA SER A 61 -6.65 -2.87 -13.15
C SER A 61 -8.10 -3.25 -12.87
N THR A 62 -8.80 -3.70 -13.90
CA THR A 62 -10.17 -4.23 -13.77
C THR A 62 -10.18 -5.72 -13.39
N THR A 63 -9.06 -6.43 -13.53
CA THR A 63 -8.94 -7.87 -13.29
C THR A 63 -8.15 -8.19 -12.04
N ASN A 64 -7.02 -7.52 -11.82
CA ASN A 64 -6.12 -7.81 -10.71
C ASN A 64 -6.55 -7.10 -9.43
N THR A 65 -6.51 -7.84 -8.32
CA THR A 65 -6.81 -7.30 -7.00
C THR A 65 -5.61 -6.62 -6.38
N LEU A 66 -5.88 -5.71 -5.45
CA LEU A 66 -4.86 -4.99 -4.68
C LEU A 66 -4.11 -5.92 -3.73
N SER A 67 -2.89 -5.53 -3.40
CA SER A 67 -2.08 -6.19 -2.38
C SER A 67 -2.16 -5.42 -1.07
N MET A 68 -2.04 -6.15 0.04
CA MET A 68 -1.90 -5.61 1.38
C MET A 68 -0.58 -6.11 1.97
N TYR A 69 0.22 -5.21 2.51
CA TYR A 69 1.46 -5.58 3.20
C TYR A 69 1.16 -5.94 4.65
N VAL A 70 1.62 -7.11 5.06
CA VAL A 70 1.55 -7.62 6.44
C VAL A 70 2.93 -7.48 7.05
N ASP A 71 3.01 -6.84 8.20
CA ASP A 71 4.23 -6.75 9.02
C ASP A 71 3.96 -7.41 10.38
N LEU A 72 4.81 -8.35 10.75
CA LEU A 72 4.72 -9.09 12.01
C LEU A 72 5.79 -8.66 13.04
N THR A 73 6.58 -7.64 12.75
CA THR A 73 7.72 -7.23 13.60
C THR A 73 7.30 -6.85 15.02
N SER A 74 6.12 -6.25 15.16
CA SER A 74 5.57 -5.81 16.45
C SER A 74 4.07 -6.10 16.58
N GLY A 75 3.68 -7.36 16.32
CA GLY A 75 2.30 -7.79 16.12
C GLY A 75 1.83 -7.59 14.68
N VAL A 76 0.62 -8.05 14.35
CA VAL A 76 0.11 -7.96 12.99
C VAL A 76 -0.24 -6.51 12.66
N LYS A 77 0.50 -5.91 11.75
CA LYS A 77 0.27 -4.56 11.21
C LYS A 77 0.06 -4.61 9.71
N LEU A 78 -0.96 -3.92 9.22
CA LEU A 78 -1.42 -3.97 7.83
C LEU A 78 -1.21 -2.63 7.14
N ASN A 79 -0.54 -2.65 5.99
CA ASN A 79 -0.16 -1.47 5.20
C ASN A 79 0.48 -0.34 6.03
N GLY A 80 1.15 -0.68 7.13
CA GLY A 80 1.78 0.29 8.02
C GLY A 80 0.81 1.15 8.85
N VAL A 81 -0.52 0.94 8.75
CA VAL A 81 -1.54 1.79 9.40
C VAL A 81 -2.41 1.06 10.41
N ALA A 82 -2.91 -0.12 10.10
CA ALA A 82 -3.87 -0.83 10.94
C ALA A 82 -3.19 -1.96 11.74
N LYS A 83 -3.42 -1.99 13.05
CA LYS A 83 -2.98 -3.05 13.93
C LYS A 83 -4.15 -4.00 14.24
N VAL A 84 -3.87 -5.30 14.25
CA VAL A 84 -4.82 -6.29 14.77
C VAL A 84 -4.83 -6.18 16.30
N THR A 85 -6.00 -5.88 16.85
CA THR A 85 -6.23 -5.76 18.31
C THR A 85 -6.84 -7.01 18.90
N THR A 86 -7.66 -7.73 18.12
CA THR A 86 -8.21 -9.04 18.50
C THR A 86 -8.10 -9.95 17.28
N ALA A 87 -7.41 -11.06 17.46
CA ALA A 87 -7.19 -12.02 16.38
C ALA A 87 -8.13 -13.23 16.52
N ASP A 88 -8.32 -13.93 15.40
CA ASP A 88 -8.90 -15.27 15.34
C ASP A 88 -10.33 -15.40 15.89
N VAL A 89 -11.18 -14.39 15.70
CA VAL A 89 -12.61 -14.48 16.01
C VAL A 89 -13.26 -15.38 14.97
N MET A 90 -13.66 -16.57 15.40
CA MET A 90 -14.19 -17.61 14.51
C MET A 90 -15.65 -17.31 14.12
N ALA A 91 -15.95 -17.47 12.85
CA ALA A 91 -17.30 -17.44 12.31
C ALA A 91 -17.57 -18.72 11.52
N SER A 92 -18.84 -19.04 11.25
CA SER A 92 -19.24 -20.26 10.54
C SER A 92 -18.64 -20.37 9.12
N ASN A 93 -18.28 -19.24 8.50
CA ASN A 93 -17.79 -19.15 7.13
C ASN A 93 -16.43 -18.44 7.00
N GLY A 94 -15.68 -18.26 8.09
CA GLY A 94 -14.38 -17.61 8.06
C GLY A 94 -13.86 -17.13 9.41
N ILE A 95 -12.89 -16.23 9.36
CA ILE A 95 -12.23 -15.64 10.54
C ILE A 95 -12.30 -14.12 10.45
N ILE A 96 -12.50 -13.48 11.59
CA ILE A 96 -12.42 -12.03 11.75
C ILE A 96 -11.19 -11.71 12.60
N HIS A 97 -10.42 -10.69 12.15
CA HIS A 97 -9.42 -10.03 12.95
C HIS A 97 -9.87 -8.57 13.13
N VAL A 98 -10.05 -8.13 14.37
CA VAL A 98 -10.41 -6.75 14.66
C VAL A 98 -9.19 -5.86 14.48
N VAL A 99 -9.36 -4.72 13.81
CA VAL A 99 -8.29 -3.75 13.57
C VAL A 99 -8.66 -2.36 14.09
N ASP A 100 -7.64 -1.62 14.51
CA ASP A 100 -7.76 -0.29 15.12
C ASP A 100 -7.86 0.86 14.09
N ALA A 101 -7.64 0.57 12.80
CA ALA A 101 -7.74 1.56 11.73
C ALA A 101 -8.39 0.99 10.47
N VAL A 102 -9.01 1.85 9.67
CA VAL A 102 -9.50 1.49 8.33
C VAL A 102 -8.30 1.42 7.37
N ILE A 103 -8.20 0.31 6.64
CA ILE A 103 -7.18 0.09 5.62
C ILE A 103 -7.68 0.69 4.31
N GLY A 104 -7.29 1.94 4.04
CA GLY A 104 -7.62 2.61 2.77
C GLY A 104 -7.04 1.88 1.56
N LEU A 105 -7.44 2.29 0.37
CA LEU A 105 -6.89 1.73 -0.87
C LEU A 105 -5.42 2.12 -1.00
N PRO A 106 -4.49 1.16 -1.09
CA PRO A 106 -3.07 1.45 -1.10
C PRO A 106 -2.65 2.09 -2.43
N THR A 107 -1.79 3.08 -2.34
CA THR A 107 -1.02 3.63 -3.45
C THR A 107 0.38 3.01 -3.48
N ILE A 108 1.18 3.31 -4.50
CA ILE A 108 2.60 2.95 -4.57
C ILE A 108 3.33 3.45 -3.31
N VAL A 109 3.03 4.69 -2.91
CA VAL A 109 3.64 5.30 -1.71
C VAL A 109 3.27 4.54 -0.45
N THR A 110 2.02 4.08 -0.33
CA THR A 110 1.58 3.25 0.81
C THR A 110 2.48 2.02 0.95
N HIS A 111 2.76 1.32 -0.15
CA HIS A 111 3.63 0.13 -0.12
C HIS A 111 5.10 0.48 0.15
N ALA A 112 5.60 1.58 -0.42
CA ALA A 112 6.97 2.03 -0.18
C ALA A 112 7.21 2.44 1.28
N THR A 113 6.21 3.01 1.95
CA THR A 113 6.32 3.45 3.36
C THR A 113 5.98 2.33 4.35
N ALA A 114 5.12 1.39 3.99
CA ALA A 114 4.72 0.29 4.86
C ALA A 114 5.77 -0.81 4.97
N ASN A 115 6.54 -1.05 3.90
CA ASN A 115 7.53 -2.11 3.86
C ASN A 115 8.92 -1.56 4.23
N PRO A 116 9.51 -2.00 5.37
CA PRO A 116 10.81 -1.50 5.83
C PRO A 116 11.95 -1.68 4.82
N ASN A 117 11.85 -2.65 3.92
CA ASN A 117 12.86 -2.90 2.89
C ASN A 117 12.94 -1.76 1.84
N PHE A 118 11.98 -0.84 1.82
CA PHE A 118 11.95 0.32 0.93
C PHE A 118 12.15 1.66 1.66
N SER A 119 12.61 1.64 2.92
CA SER A 119 12.73 2.86 3.73
C SER A 119 13.63 3.92 3.09
N THR A 120 14.71 3.51 2.44
CA THR A 120 15.60 4.41 1.67
C THR A 120 14.85 5.04 0.50
N LEU A 121 14.16 4.22 -0.31
CA LEU A 121 13.35 4.71 -1.44
C LEU A 121 12.28 5.69 -0.94
N ALA A 122 11.53 5.35 0.11
CA ALA A 122 10.49 6.22 0.68
C ALA A 122 11.05 7.59 1.12
N THR A 123 12.24 7.60 1.74
CA THR A 123 12.95 8.84 2.12
C THR A 123 13.31 9.67 0.89
N LEU A 124 13.85 9.03 -0.16
CA LEU A 124 14.24 9.71 -1.39
C LEU A 124 13.03 10.28 -2.14
N LEU A 125 11.92 9.53 -2.23
CA LEU A 125 10.67 10.02 -2.83
C LEU A 125 10.13 11.26 -2.07
N THR A 126 10.21 11.25 -0.75
CA THR A 126 9.82 12.40 0.08
C THR A 126 10.72 13.61 -0.19
N THR A 127 12.04 13.42 -0.16
CA THR A 127 13.02 14.49 -0.35
C THR A 127 12.93 15.14 -1.73
N GLN A 128 12.55 14.37 -2.76
CA GLN A 128 12.37 14.87 -4.13
C GLN A 128 10.92 15.28 -4.45
N ASN A 129 10.02 15.37 -3.45
CA ASN A 129 8.61 15.77 -3.59
C ASN A 129 7.81 14.91 -4.57
N LEU A 130 8.13 13.63 -4.72
CA LEU A 130 7.47 12.69 -5.63
C LEU A 130 6.25 11.99 -5.01
N ILE A 131 6.02 12.16 -3.70
CA ILE A 131 4.93 11.52 -2.95
C ILE A 131 3.56 11.86 -3.55
N SER A 132 3.28 13.14 -3.79
CA SER A 132 1.98 13.59 -4.32
C SER A 132 1.71 13.00 -5.71
N THR A 133 2.71 13.00 -6.58
CA THR A 133 2.61 12.44 -7.94
C THR A 133 2.32 10.95 -7.90
N LEU A 134 3.10 10.18 -7.14
CA LEU A 134 2.97 8.72 -7.09
C LEU A 134 1.78 8.22 -6.24
N SER A 135 1.15 9.10 -5.46
CA SER A 135 -0.11 8.82 -4.77
C SER A 135 -1.34 9.21 -5.59
N SER A 136 -1.16 9.97 -6.68
CA SER A 136 -2.26 10.47 -7.50
C SER A 136 -2.89 9.38 -8.36
N SER A 137 -4.21 9.48 -8.55
CA SER A 137 -4.95 8.71 -9.56
C SER A 137 -5.13 9.49 -10.88
N ALA A 138 -4.68 10.74 -10.95
CA ALA A 138 -4.71 11.55 -12.17
C ALA A 138 -3.56 11.17 -13.11
N THR A 139 -3.69 11.52 -14.38
CA THR A 139 -2.63 11.34 -15.38
C THR A 139 -1.28 11.86 -14.85
N PRO A 140 -0.17 11.11 -14.97
CA PRO A 140 0.00 9.90 -15.77
C PRO A 140 -0.25 8.55 -15.04
N SER A 141 -1.09 8.51 -14.00
CA SER A 141 -1.55 7.22 -13.42
C SER A 141 -2.29 6.38 -14.49
N PRO A 142 -2.20 5.00 -14.45
CA PRO A 142 -1.48 4.21 -13.46
C PRO A 142 0.04 4.23 -13.65
N PHE A 143 0.76 3.88 -12.57
CA PHE A 143 2.21 3.81 -12.60
C PHE A 143 2.68 2.37 -12.40
N THR A 144 3.82 2.04 -13.02
CA THR A 144 4.64 0.88 -12.65
C THR A 144 5.95 1.39 -12.08
N VAL A 145 6.33 0.93 -10.89
CA VAL A 145 7.57 1.32 -10.22
C VAL A 145 8.44 0.09 -10.01
N PHE A 146 9.65 0.13 -10.54
CA PHE A 146 10.71 -0.83 -10.23
C PHE A 146 11.42 -0.35 -8.97
N ALA A 147 10.95 -0.82 -7.81
CA ALA A 147 11.37 -0.31 -6.51
C ALA A 147 12.67 -0.96 -6.04
N PRO A 148 13.80 -0.21 -5.95
CA PRO A 148 15.03 -0.75 -5.41
C PRO A 148 14.91 -0.99 -3.89
N LEU A 149 15.40 -2.14 -3.43
CA LEU A 149 15.51 -2.46 -2.01
C LEU A 149 16.58 -1.60 -1.33
N ASN A 150 16.53 -1.49 -0.01
CA ASN A 150 17.57 -0.81 0.77
C ASN A 150 18.99 -1.34 0.46
N SER A 151 19.13 -2.64 0.21
CA SER A 151 20.41 -3.27 -0.15
C SER A 151 20.99 -2.80 -1.49
N ALA A 152 20.18 -2.22 -2.36
CA ALA A 152 20.66 -1.63 -3.63
C ALA A 152 21.31 -0.25 -3.42
N PHE A 153 21.14 0.35 -2.25
CA PHE A 153 21.74 1.63 -1.87
C PHE A 153 23.01 1.38 -1.04
N ASP A 154 23.99 0.71 -1.64
CA ASP A 154 25.31 0.51 -1.03
C ASP A 154 26.09 1.84 -0.90
N THR A 155 27.29 1.79 -0.33
CA THR A 155 28.13 2.97 -0.09
C THR A 155 28.47 3.69 -1.41
N ALA A 156 28.75 2.94 -2.48
CA ALA A 156 29.11 3.51 -3.78
C ALA A 156 27.93 4.22 -4.41
N THR A 157 26.76 3.56 -4.46
CA THR A 157 25.51 4.12 -5.00
C THR A 157 25.07 5.36 -4.19
N THR A 158 25.15 5.30 -2.87
CA THR A 158 24.79 6.41 -1.99
C THR A 158 25.74 7.61 -2.19
N SER A 159 27.03 7.38 -2.35
CA SER A 159 28.00 8.43 -2.62
C SER A 159 27.75 9.09 -3.99
N LEU A 160 27.54 8.29 -5.03
CA LEU A 160 27.20 8.79 -6.37
C LEU A 160 25.92 9.62 -6.35
N TYR A 161 24.86 9.10 -5.76
CA TYR A 161 23.58 9.81 -5.63
C TYR A 161 23.74 11.11 -4.81
N GLY A 162 24.56 11.09 -3.76
CA GLY A 162 24.86 12.27 -2.92
C GLY A 162 25.44 13.43 -3.72
N GLY A 163 26.33 13.15 -4.68
CA GLY A 163 26.95 14.15 -5.55
C GLY A 163 26.06 14.74 -6.65
N LEU A 164 24.87 14.19 -6.88
CA LEU A 164 23.95 14.67 -7.92
C LEU A 164 23.24 15.97 -7.48
N THR A 165 22.89 16.79 -8.47
CA THR A 165 21.95 17.91 -8.28
C THR A 165 20.53 17.40 -7.98
N SER A 166 19.65 18.26 -7.44
CA SER A 166 18.26 17.87 -7.18
C SER A 166 17.53 17.39 -8.45
N THR A 167 17.72 18.06 -9.56
CA THR A 167 17.15 17.65 -10.87
C THR A 167 17.62 16.27 -11.29
N GLN A 168 18.92 15.98 -11.14
CA GLN A 168 19.49 14.67 -11.47
C GLN A 168 18.96 13.58 -10.52
N LYS A 169 18.83 13.88 -9.22
CA LYS A 169 18.24 12.97 -8.22
C LYS A 169 16.81 12.61 -8.59
N THR A 170 16.00 13.60 -8.96
CA THR A 170 14.63 13.38 -9.44
C THR A 170 14.63 12.52 -10.70
N ALA A 171 15.49 12.80 -11.67
CA ALA A 171 15.61 12.02 -12.91
C ALA A 171 15.96 10.56 -12.65
N VAL A 172 16.89 10.27 -11.74
CA VAL A 172 17.24 8.89 -11.32
C VAL A 172 16.01 8.17 -10.74
N LEU A 173 15.25 8.82 -9.85
CA LEU A 173 14.06 8.19 -9.27
C LEU A 173 12.95 7.98 -10.30
N THR A 174 12.69 8.96 -11.16
CA THR A 174 11.67 8.85 -12.20
C THR A 174 12.05 7.87 -13.31
N TYR A 175 13.33 7.57 -13.50
CA TYR A 175 13.78 6.50 -14.41
C TYR A 175 13.31 5.10 -13.99
N HIS A 176 13.00 4.91 -12.70
CA HIS A 176 12.41 3.67 -12.16
C HIS A 176 10.89 3.62 -12.31
N VAL A 177 10.26 4.65 -12.91
CA VAL A 177 8.79 4.79 -12.98
C VAL A 177 8.34 4.82 -14.43
N ILE A 178 7.41 3.93 -14.76
CA ILE A 178 6.65 3.99 -16.01
C ILE A 178 5.30 4.61 -15.69
N GLY A 179 4.98 5.74 -16.31
CA GLY A 179 3.68 6.39 -16.21
C GLY A 179 2.72 5.96 -17.33
N GLY A 180 1.42 5.96 -17.03
CA GLY A 180 0.38 5.61 -18.00
C GLY A 180 0.21 4.10 -18.24
N ALA A 181 0.92 3.25 -17.50
CA ALA A 181 0.85 1.81 -17.68
C ALA A 181 0.93 1.04 -16.38
N ASN A 182 0.15 -0.03 -16.28
CA ASN A 182 0.23 -1.05 -15.24
C ASN A 182 0.88 -2.30 -15.83
N VAL A 183 2.21 -2.36 -15.79
CA VAL A 183 3.01 -3.44 -16.38
C VAL A 183 3.12 -4.58 -15.37
N LEU A 184 2.52 -5.72 -15.70
CA LEU A 184 2.64 -6.95 -14.93
C LEU A 184 3.88 -7.74 -15.34
N SER A 185 4.40 -8.57 -14.44
CA SER A 185 5.60 -9.40 -14.70
C SER A 185 5.47 -10.25 -15.96
N ILE A 186 4.26 -10.74 -16.26
CA ILE A 186 3.99 -11.52 -17.49
C ILE A 186 4.14 -10.69 -18.78
N GLY A 187 4.06 -9.36 -18.68
CA GLY A 187 4.23 -8.43 -19.81
C GLY A 187 5.64 -7.86 -19.95
N ILE A 188 6.58 -8.26 -19.10
CA ILE A 188 7.98 -7.85 -19.18
C ILE A 188 8.71 -8.86 -20.09
N PRO A 189 9.31 -8.41 -21.22
CA PRO A 189 10.09 -9.32 -22.06
C PRO A 189 11.27 -9.91 -21.25
N ALA A 190 11.58 -11.19 -21.52
CA ALA A 190 12.74 -11.86 -20.93
C ALA A 190 14.04 -11.36 -21.53
#